data_880a8089c8c75a8dd70bb1f34b7eca5f
#
_entry.id   880a8089c8c75a8dd70bb1f34b7eca5f
#
_cell.length_a   1.000
_cell.length_b   1.000
_cell.length_c   1.000
_cell.angle_alpha   90.00
_cell.angle_beta   90.00
_cell.angle_gamma   90.00
#
_symmetry.space_group_name_H-M   'P 1'
#
loop_
_entity.id
_entity.type
_entity.pdbx_description
1 polymer ?
#
loop_
_entity_poly.entity_id
_entity_poly.type
_entity_poly.pdbx_seq_one_letter_code
_entity_poly.pdbx_strand_id
1 'polypeptide(L)'
;MARHSGQHSEVSPAAAERAALCELFTEVGEHAPTLCGEWDAGDLAAHLVVRETRPDALAGLVIPALHGYTAKVEKALRDSQPFAALVERIRTGPPVWSPLGLPGVRDRGNLHEYFIHHEDVRRARPGWHVRDLTPETRVGLWRLVRLMAPLLVRGLKGTRLTLQTPDGGERSLGRADSPDQVTVTGEPGELLIYLSGRRGFAEVKITGSPAGQARLAAAPLGM
;
A
#
# COMPACT_ATOMS: atom_id res chain seq x y z
N MET A 1 -34.14 30.50 -13.84
CA MET A 1 -33.37 29.41 -14.45
C MET A 1 -32.30 28.96 -13.47
N ALA A 2 -32.61 27.97 -12.64
CA ALA A 2 -31.68 27.41 -11.66
C ALA A 2 -30.78 26.37 -12.36
N ARG A 3 -29.48 26.63 -12.41
CA ARG A 3 -28.48 25.64 -12.86
C ARG A 3 -28.32 24.59 -11.77
N HIS A 4 -28.92 23.43 -11.98
CA HIS A 4 -28.56 22.22 -11.23
C HIS A 4 -27.16 21.80 -11.69
N SER A 5 -26.13 22.20 -10.95
CA SER A 5 -24.82 21.58 -11.01
C SER A 5 -24.95 20.23 -10.30
N GLY A 6 -25.16 19.17 -11.09
CA GLY A 6 -25.04 17.81 -10.61
C GLY A 6 -23.60 17.59 -10.13
N GLN A 7 -23.38 17.62 -8.84
CA GLN A 7 -22.17 17.08 -8.22
C GLN A 7 -22.26 15.55 -8.39
N HIS A 8 -21.69 15.02 -9.47
CA HIS A 8 -21.26 13.65 -9.47
C HIS A 8 -20.22 13.55 -8.37
N SER A 9 -20.56 12.91 -7.27
CA SER A 9 -19.60 12.55 -6.22
C SER A 9 -18.60 11.61 -6.89
N GLU A 10 -17.46 12.15 -7.35
CA GLU A 10 -16.36 11.34 -7.86
C GLU A 10 -15.94 10.35 -6.77
N VAL A 11 -15.92 9.07 -7.14
CA VAL A 11 -15.48 7.99 -6.24
C VAL A 11 -14.01 8.25 -5.89
N SER A 12 -13.69 8.35 -4.60
CA SER A 12 -12.30 8.62 -4.21
C SER A 12 -11.36 7.48 -4.64
N PRO A 13 -10.07 7.77 -4.93
CA PRO A 13 -9.09 6.73 -5.27
C PRO A 13 -9.05 5.56 -4.28
N ALA A 14 -9.16 5.83 -2.98
CA ALA A 14 -9.20 4.78 -1.97
C ALA A 14 -10.46 3.90 -2.08
N ALA A 15 -11.62 4.51 -2.35
CA ALA A 15 -12.86 3.76 -2.53
C ALA A 15 -12.84 2.93 -3.82
N ALA A 16 -12.23 3.45 -4.89
CA ALA A 16 -12.05 2.73 -6.15
C ALA A 16 -11.11 1.51 -5.97
N GLU A 17 -9.96 1.70 -5.32
CA GLU A 17 -9.03 0.60 -5.02
C GLU A 17 -9.66 -0.45 -4.12
N ARG A 18 -10.41 -0.05 -3.09
CA ARG A 18 -11.15 -0.97 -2.24
C ARG A 18 -12.15 -1.81 -3.02
N ALA A 19 -12.94 -1.20 -3.89
CA ALA A 19 -13.91 -1.90 -4.72
C ALA A 19 -13.20 -2.90 -5.64
N ALA A 20 -12.14 -2.48 -6.33
CA ALA A 20 -11.37 -3.33 -7.23
C ALA A 20 -10.68 -4.51 -6.49
N LEU A 21 -10.17 -4.29 -5.29
CA LEU A 21 -9.62 -5.36 -4.45
C LEU A 21 -10.71 -6.37 -4.05
N CYS A 22 -11.92 -5.92 -3.69
CA CYS A 22 -13.04 -6.81 -3.37
C CYS A 22 -13.50 -7.64 -4.57
N GLU A 23 -13.52 -7.06 -5.78
CA GLU A 23 -13.79 -7.80 -7.01
C GLU A 23 -12.72 -8.86 -7.26
N LEU A 24 -11.44 -8.49 -7.11
CA LEU A 24 -10.34 -9.42 -7.26
C LEU A 24 -10.42 -10.57 -6.25
N PHE A 25 -10.68 -10.30 -4.98
CA PHE A 25 -10.88 -11.34 -3.97
C PHE A 25 -11.99 -12.32 -4.35
N THR A 26 -13.10 -11.80 -4.90
CA THR A 26 -14.21 -12.63 -5.35
C THR A 26 -13.82 -13.51 -6.56
N GLU A 27 -12.99 -12.96 -7.46
CA GLU A 27 -12.47 -13.69 -8.64
C GLU A 27 -11.50 -14.81 -8.25
N VAL A 28 -10.51 -14.50 -7.39
CA VAL A 28 -9.41 -15.42 -7.12
C VAL A 28 -9.71 -16.45 -6.05
N GLY A 29 -10.64 -16.15 -5.12
CA GLY A 29 -11.00 -17.00 -4.00
C GLY A 29 -10.04 -16.94 -2.82
N GLU A 30 -10.44 -17.59 -1.72
CA GLU A 30 -9.80 -17.51 -0.41
C GLU A 30 -8.33 -17.92 -0.39
N HIS A 31 -7.98 -18.97 -1.13
CA HIS A 31 -6.65 -19.59 -1.08
C HIS A 31 -5.69 -19.07 -2.16
N ALA A 32 -6.03 -17.96 -2.81
CA ALA A 32 -5.12 -17.35 -3.78
C ALA A 32 -3.85 -16.83 -3.09
N PRO A 33 -2.67 -17.01 -3.73
CA PRO A 33 -1.42 -16.52 -3.17
C PRO A 33 -1.37 -14.99 -3.12
N THR A 34 -0.57 -14.46 -2.18
CA THR A 34 -0.26 -13.03 -2.08
C THR A 34 1.24 -12.79 -1.99
N LEU A 35 1.68 -11.55 -2.13
CA LEU A 35 3.08 -11.16 -1.84
C LEU A 35 3.36 -10.93 -0.35
N CYS A 36 2.41 -11.20 0.53
CA CYS A 36 2.53 -11.01 1.98
C CYS A 36 3.10 -12.25 2.68
N GLY A 37 4.22 -12.79 2.20
CA GLY A 37 4.85 -13.97 2.76
C GLY A 37 4.01 -15.23 2.55
N GLU A 38 3.63 -15.90 3.65
CA GLU A 38 2.82 -17.12 3.60
C GLU A 38 1.30 -16.85 3.57
N TRP A 39 0.86 -15.61 3.58
CA TRP A 39 -0.54 -15.26 3.60
C TRP A 39 -1.22 -15.56 2.26
N ASP A 40 -2.37 -16.21 2.33
CA ASP A 40 -3.32 -16.27 1.23
C ASP A 40 -4.31 -15.08 1.26
N ALA A 41 -5.22 -15.03 0.28
CA ALA A 41 -6.21 -13.97 0.18
C ALA A 41 -7.16 -13.91 1.39
N GLY A 42 -7.42 -15.07 2.05
CA GLY A 42 -8.22 -15.16 3.26
C GLY A 42 -7.55 -14.48 4.47
N ASP A 43 -6.24 -14.72 4.65
CA ASP A 43 -5.46 -14.04 5.71
C ASP A 43 -5.44 -12.53 5.47
N LEU A 44 -5.19 -12.13 4.22
CA LEU A 44 -5.15 -10.72 3.84
C LEU A 44 -6.51 -10.02 4.03
N ALA A 45 -7.61 -10.70 3.72
CA ALA A 45 -8.95 -10.17 3.95
C ALA A 45 -9.23 -10.00 5.47
N ALA A 46 -8.85 -10.97 6.29
CA ALA A 46 -8.98 -10.88 7.73
C ALA A 46 -8.14 -9.71 8.30
N HIS A 47 -6.89 -9.56 7.83
CA HIS A 47 -6.02 -8.44 8.17
C HIS A 47 -6.68 -7.08 7.90
N LEU A 48 -7.20 -6.87 6.69
CA LEU A 48 -7.87 -5.62 6.32
C LEU A 48 -9.09 -5.33 7.21
N VAL A 49 -9.92 -6.33 7.49
CA VAL A 49 -11.08 -6.16 8.39
C VAL A 49 -10.64 -5.83 9.82
N VAL A 50 -9.61 -6.51 10.36
CA VAL A 50 -9.07 -6.22 11.70
C VAL A 50 -8.54 -4.79 11.75
N ARG A 51 -7.75 -4.40 10.77
CA ARG A 51 -7.22 -3.04 10.65
C ARG A 51 -8.33 -1.97 10.69
N GLU A 52 -9.45 -2.22 10.05
CA GLU A 52 -10.56 -1.27 9.96
C GLU A 52 -11.47 -1.25 11.19
N THR A 53 -11.58 -2.36 11.91
CA THR A 53 -12.61 -2.54 12.93
C THR A 53 -12.07 -2.83 14.34
N ARG A 54 -10.75 -3.04 14.51
CA ARG A 54 -10.14 -3.41 15.78
C ARG A 54 -9.01 -2.46 16.17
N PRO A 55 -9.34 -1.24 16.69
CA PRO A 55 -8.33 -0.26 17.10
C PRO A 55 -7.33 -0.81 18.14
N ASP A 56 -7.76 -1.74 18.97
CA ASP A 56 -6.94 -2.44 19.96
C ASP A 56 -5.85 -3.31 19.31
N ALA A 57 -6.13 -3.90 18.15
CA ALA A 57 -5.19 -4.72 17.41
C ALA A 57 -4.27 -3.89 16.48
N LEU A 58 -4.65 -2.65 16.12
CA LEU A 58 -3.82 -1.76 15.29
C LEU A 58 -2.43 -1.50 15.87
N ALA A 59 -2.31 -1.44 17.18
CA ALA A 59 -1.03 -1.22 17.83
C ALA A 59 0.00 -2.32 17.49
N GLY A 60 -0.43 -3.54 17.28
CA GLY A 60 0.46 -4.64 16.90
C GLY A 60 0.96 -4.56 15.45
N LEU A 61 0.40 -3.72 14.60
CA LEU A 61 0.94 -3.50 13.26
C LEU A 61 2.24 -2.69 13.28
N VAL A 62 2.49 -1.92 14.35
CA VAL A 62 3.68 -1.06 14.49
C VAL A 62 4.54 -1.39 15.72
N ILE A 63 3.98 -2.08 16.72
CA ILE A 63 4.70 -2.43 17.96
C ILE A 63 5.00 -3.94 17.96
N PRO A 64 6.28 -4.35 17.79
CA PRO A 64 6.66 -5.77 17.67
C PRO A 64 6.16 -6.64 18.83
N ALA A 65 6.17 -6.13 20.06
CA ALA A 65 5.69 -6.86 21.23
C ALA A 65 4.19 -7.25 21.18
N LEU A 66 3.41 -6.56 20.34
CA LEU A 66 1.97 -6.79 20.18
C LEU A 66 1.61 -7.56 18.90
N HIS A 67 2.58 -7.88 18.03
CA HIS A 67 2.34 -8.63 16.78
C HIS A 67 1.59 -9.94 17.03
N GLY A 68 1.97 -10.69 18.06
CA GLY A 68 1.32 -11.97 18.41
C GLY A 68 -0.15 -11.82 18.81
N TYR A 69 -0.53 -10.70 19.42
CA TYR A 69 -1.94 -10.40 19.71
C TYR A 69 -2.72 -10.14 18.43
N THR A 70 -2.20 -9.27 17.55
CA THR A 70 -2.83 -8.94 16.27
C THR A 70 -3.02 -10.20 15.43
N ALA A 71 -1.97 -11.03 15.28
CA ALA A 71 -2.06 -12.28 14.53
C ALA A 71 -3.13 -13.25 15.08
N LYS A 72 -3.30 -13.32 16.42
CA LYS A 72 -4.39 -14.12 17.03
C LYS A 72 -5.77 -13.56 16.69
N VAL A 73 -5.92 -12.23 16.69
CA VAL A 73 -7.19 -11.58 16.36
C VAL A 73 -7.55 -11.80 14.90
N GLU A 74 -6.57 -11.66 13.99
CA GLU A 74 -6.74 -11.91 12.56
C GLU A 74 -7.12 -13.36 12.29
N LYS A 75 -6.39 -14.32 12.88
CA LYS A 75 -6.72 -15.75 12.75
C LYS A 75 -8.11 -16.08 13.30
N ALA A 76 -8.44 -15.60 14.49
CA ALA A 76 -9.76 -15.83 15.06
C ALA A 76 -10.89 -15.26 14.20
N LEU A 77 -10.67 -14.10 13.58
CA LEU A 77 -11.62 -13.50 12.66
C LEU A 77 -11.78 -14.34 11.40
N ARG A 78 -10.66 -14.78 10.80
CA ARG A 78 -10.66 -15.66 9.63
C ARG A 78 -11.43 -16.95 9.87
N ASP A 79 -11.18 -17.60 11.02
CA ASP A 79 -11.79 -18.88 11.36
C ASP A 79 -13.30 -18.75 11.73
N SER A 80 -13.77 -17.55 12.07
CA SER A 80 -15.13 -17.32 12.60
C SER A 80 -16.20 -17.05 11.54
N GLN A 81 -15.82 -16.77 10.30
CA GLN A 81 -16.78 -16.40 9.25
C GLN A 81 -16.27 -16.76 7.83
N PRO A 82 -17.18 -17.00 6.88
CA PRO A 82 -16.81 -17.28 5.50
C PRO A 82 -16.03 -16.12 4.86
N PHE A 83 -15.11 -16.44 3.94
CA PHE A 83 -14.34 -15.46 3.17
C PHE A 83 -15.21 -14.40 2.50
N ALA A 84 -16.33 -14.80 1.89
CA ALA A 84 -17.27 -13.87 1.26
C ALA A 84 -17.80 -12.81 2.25
N ALA A 85 -17.99 -13.17 3.53
CA ALA A 85 -18.40 -12.21 4.56
C ALA A 85 -17.29 -11.23 4.92
N LEU A 86 -16.02 -11.67 4.93
CA LEU A 86 -14.87 -10.78 5.10
C LEU A 86 -14.77 -9.78 3.95
N VAL A 87 -14.90 -10.25 2.70
CA VAL A 87 -14.89 -9.41 1.50
C VAL A 87 -16.01 -8.36 1.55
N GLU A 88 -17.21 -8.74 1.97
CA GLU A 88 -18.33 -7.80 2.07
C GLU A 88 -18.10 -6.74 3.17
N ARG A 89 -17.48 -7.12 4.28
CA ARG A 89 -17.07 -6.15 5.32
C ARG A 89 -16.06 -5.15 4.78
N ILE A 90 -15.06 -5.59 4.01
CA ILE A 90 -14.11 -4.69 3.34
C ILE A 90 -14.86 -3.79 2.35
N ARG A 91 -15.79 -4.33 1.56
CA ARG A 91 -16.60 -3.58 0.58
C ARG A 91 -17.36 -2.43 1.24
N THR A 92 -17.96 -2.67 2.41
CA THR A 92 -18.67 -1.66 3.21
C THR A 92 -17.71 -0.55 3.69
N GLY A 93 -16.45 -0.89 3.95
CA GLY A 93 -15.39 0.00 4.42
C GLY A 93 -15.42 0.24 5.92
N PRO A 94 -14.41 1.00 6.41
CA PRO A 94 -14.26 1.22 7.84
C PRO A 94 -15.47 1.93 8.42
N PRO A 95 -15.98 1.46 9.59
CA PRO A 95 -17.10 2.08 10.26
C PRO A 95 -16.75 3.49 10.76
N VAL A 96 -17.76 4.35 10.89
CA VAL A 96 -17.58 5.77 11.26
C VAL A 96 -16.93 5.98 12.64
N TRP A 97 -17.05 5.02 13.54
CA TRP A 97 -16.40 5.04 14.86
C TRP A 97 -14.91 4.63 14.81
N SER A 98 -14.48 4.00 13.71
CA SER A 98 -13.06 3.66 13.51
C SER A 98 -12.26 4.93 13.19
N PRO A 99 -11.04 5.08 13.72
CA PRO A 99 -10.14 6.17 13.31
C PRO A 99 -9.94 6.24 11.79
N LEU A 100 -9.96 5.09 11.11
CA LEU A 100 -9.82 4.98 9.65
C LEU A 100 -11.11 5.30 8.89
N GLY A 101 -12.25 5.37 9.58
CA GLY A 101 -13.54 5.76 9.04
C GLY A 101 -13.82 7.27 9.10
N LEU A 102 -13.00 8.03 9.82
CA LEU A 102 -13.21 9.47 10.02
C LEU A 102 -13.04 10.25 8.69
N PRO A 103 -13.85 11.30 8.46
CA PRO A 103 -13.72 12.17 7.31
C PRO A 103 -12.29 12.70 7.16
N GLY A 104 -11.72 12.66 5.95
CA GLY A 104 -10.36 13.08 5.65
C GLY A 104 -9.26 12.04 5.95
N VAL A 105 -9.48 11.13 6.91
CA VAL A 105 -8.60 9.96 7.14
C VAL A 105 -8.99 8.81 6.22
N ARG A 106 -10.30 8.61 6.04
CA ARG A 106 -10.89 7.52 5.26
C ARG A 106 -10.28 7.36 3.86
N ASP A 107 -10.07 8.47 3.15
CA ASP A 107 -9.54 8.42 1.79
C ASP A 107 -8.02 8.39 1.74
N ARG A 108 -7.34 9.20 2.57
CA ARG A 108 -5.88 9.33 2.55
C ARG A 108 -5.17 8.20 3.28
N GLY A 109 -5.71 7.77 4.42
CA GLY A 109 -5.12 6.73 5.26
C GLY A 109 -5.30 5.32 4.69
N ASN A 110 -6.31 5.11 3.85
CA ASN A 110 -6.62 3.79 3.34
C ASN A 110 -6.12 3.54 1.90
N LEU A 111 -5.84 4.59 1.11
CA LEU A 111 -5.37 4.42 -0.28
C LEU A 111 -4.09 3.57 -0.33
N HIS A 112 -3.13 3.80 0.59
CA HIS A 112 -1.91 3.01 0.66
C HIS A 112 -2.20 1.53 0.82
N GLU A 113 -2.99 1.16 1.83
CA GLU A 113 -3.29 -0.23 2.15
C GLU A 113 -4.03 -0.94 1.02
N TYR A 114 -5.14 -0.34 0.54
CA TYR A 114 -5.90 -0.96 -0.53
C TYR A 114 -5.07 -1.12 -1.81
N PHE A 115 -4.26 -0.11 -2.16
CA PHE A 115 -3.41 -0.18 -3.34
C PHE A 115 -2.34 -1.27 -3.20
N ILE A 116 -1.57 -1.27 -2.10
CA ILE A 116 -0.51 -2.26 -1.89
C ILE A 116 -1.09 -3.67 -1.85
N HIS A 117 -2.15 -3.91 -1.11
CA HIS A 117 -2.74 -5.24 -0.99
C HIS A 117 -3.50 -5.70 -2.25
N HIS A 118 -4.04 -4.77 -3.03
CA HIS A 118 -4.53 -5.09 -4.37
C HIS A 118 -3.39 -5.58 -5.27
N GLU A 119 -2.26 -4.90 -5.26
CA GLU A 119 -1.07 -5.34 -6.01
C GLU A 119 -0.45 -6.62 -5.43
N ASP A 120 -0.50 -6.84 -4.12
CA ASP A 120 -0.03 -8.08 -3.49
C ASP A 120 -0.79 -9.32 -4.03
N VAL A 121 -2.09 -9.23 -4.19
CA VAL A 121 -2.90 -10.32 -4.78
C VAL A 121 -2.70 -10.42 -6.29
N ARG A 122 -2.65 -9.30 -7.01
CA ARG A 122 -2.47 -9.29 -8.46
C ARG A 122 -1.12 -9.86 -8.88
N ARG A 123 -0.04 -9.39 -8.24
CA ARG A 123 1.35 -9.67 -8.64
C ARG A 123 1.88 -11.01 -8.11
N ALA A 124 1.18 -11.66 -7.21
CA ALA A 124 1.47 -13.04 -6.84
C ALA A 124 1.09 -14.06 -7.93
N ARG A 125 0.35 -13.63 -8.95
CA ARG A 125 -0.12 -14.47 -10.07
C ARG A 125 0.75 -14.26 -11.31
N PRO A 126 1.01 -15.31 -12.12
CA PRO A 126 1.71 -15.15 -13.40
C PRO A 126 0.98 -14.21 -14.35
N GLY A 127 1.72 -13.48 -15.17
CA GLY A 127 1.17 -12.62 -16.22
C GLY A 127 0.64 -11.26 -15.72
N TRP A 128 0.99 -10.86 -14.51
CA TRP A 128 0.68 -9.51 -14.05
C TRP A 128 1.40 -8.45 -14.91
N HIS A 129 0.83 -7.29 -14.98
CA HIS A 129 1.40 -6.11 -15.65
C HIS A 129 1.08 -4.85 -14.83
N VAL A 130 1.83 -3.79 -15.05
CA VAL A 130 1.55 -2.48 -14.46
C VAL A 130 0.19 -2.00 -14.95
N ARG A 131 -0.63 -1.51 -14.02
CA ARG A 131 -1.95 -0.97 -14.35
C ARG A 131 -1.87 0.49 -14.82
N ASP A 132 -2.72 0.84 -15.77
CA ASP A 132 -3.02 2.23 -16.04
C ASP A 132 -3.90 2.80 -14.91
N LEU A 133 -3.35 3.75 -14.17
CA LEU A 133 -4.02 4.41 -13.05
C LEU A 133 -4.60 5.74 -13.50
N THR A 134 -5.76 6.11 -12.92
CA THR A 134 -6.33 7.44 -13.17
C THR A 134 -5.38 8.55 -12.69
N PRO A 135 -5.42 9.77 -13.27
CA PRO A 135 -4.62 10.89 -12.82
C PRO A 135 -4.77 11.17 -11.32
N GLU A 136 -5.99 11.07 -10.78
CA GLU A 136 -6.30 11.29 -9.37
C GLU A 136 -5.61 10.26 -8.48
N THR A 137 -5.63 8.98 -8.89
CA THR A 137 -4.94 7.89 -8.18
C THR A 137 -3.42 8.10 -8.21
N ARG A 138 -2.84 8.44 -9.38
CA ARG A 138 -1.40 8.75 -9.51
C ARG A 138 -0.99 9.89 -8.59
N VAL A 139 -1.73 10.99 -8.58
CA VAL A 139 -1.49 12.13 -7.67
C VAL A 139 -1.61 11.71 -6.20
N GLY A 140 -2.62 10.91 -5.85
CA GLY A 140 -2.80 10.38 -4.51
C GLY A 140 -1.62 9.52 -4.05
N LEU A 141 -1.19 8.58 -4.89
CA LEU A 141 -0.05 7.70 -4.62
C LEU A 141 1.27 8.49 -4.53
N TRP A 142 1.49 9.48 -5.40
CA TRP A 142 2.67 10.31 -5.29
C TRP A 142 2.74 11.11 -3.98
N ARG A 143 1.61 11.63 -3.50
CA ARG A 143 1.52 12.26 -2.17
C ARG A 143 1.88 11.28 -1.06
N LEU A 144 1.41 10.04 -1.15
CA LEU A 144 1.76 8.98 -0.19
C LEU A 144 3.25 8.62 -0.24
N VAL A 145 3.82 8.44 -1.44
CA VAL A 145 5.27 8.21 -1.59
C VAL A 145 6.06 9.32 -0.89
N ARG A 146 5.73 10.59 -1.14
CA ARG A 146 6.43 11.73 -0.51
C ARG A 146 6.31 11.75 1.00
N LEU A 147 5.15 11.35 1.54
CA LEU A 147 4.88 11.33 2.97
C LEU A 147 5.54 10.14 3.67
N MET A 148 5.45 8.95 3.08
CA MET A 148 5.86 7.70 3.72
C MET A 148 7.32 7.33 3.45
N ALA A 149 7.93 7.83 2.39
CA ALA A 149 9.29 7.49 2.02
C ALA A 149 10.30 7.61 3.17
N PRO A 150 10.30 8.66 4.03
CA PRO A 150 11.24 8.74 5.16
C PRO A 150 11.13 7.54 6.12
N LEU A 151 9.92 7.02 6.32
CA LEU A 151 9.68 5.85 7.16
C LEU A 151 10.08 4.57 6.46
N LEU A 152 9.66 4.40 5.20
CA LEU A 152 9.87 3.18 4.41
C LEU A 152 11.35 2.92 4.10
N VAL A 153 12.16 3.98 4.01
CA VAL A 153 13.61 3.87 3.74
C VAL A 153 14.49 4.15 4.96
N ARG A 154 13.92 4.13 6.16
CA ARG A 154 14.66 4.41 7.41
C ARG A 154 15.91 3.53 7.62
N GLY A 155 15.93 2.36 7.00
CA GLY A 155 17.05 1.42 6.98
C GLY A 155 18.19 1.82 6.04
N LEU A 156 17.96 2.72 5.08
CA LEU A 156 18.98 3.19 4.15
C LEU A 156 19.85 4.26 4.82
N LYS A 157 21.12 3.94 5.10
CA LYS A 157 22.06 4.82 5.75
C LYS A 157 23.17 5.25 4.78
N GLY A 158 23.70 6.46 4.97
CA GLY A 158 24.87 6.97 4.25
C GLY A 158 24.67 7.17 2.75
N THR A 159 23.42 7.20 2.26
CA THR A 159 23.09 7.35 0.84
C THR A 159 22.03 8.43 0.68
N ARG A 160 22.19 9.30 -0.32
CA ARG A 160 21.13 10.19 -0.78
C ARG A 160 20.25 9.42 -1.76
N LEU A 161 18.99 9.26 -1.44
CA LEU A 161 17.98 8.67 -2.31
C LEU A 161 17.16 9.79 -2.96
N THR A 162 17.04 9.75 -4.27
CA THR A 162 16.08 10.57 -5.04
C THR A 162 15.01 9.65 -5.63
N LEU A 163 13.75 9.93 -5.36
CA LEU A 163 12.60 9.30 -6.00
C LEU A 163 12.12 10.24 -7.10
N GLN A 164 11.92 9.72 -8.30
CA GLN A 164 11.55 10.53 -9.46
C GLN A 164 10.41 9.88 -10.25
N THR A 165 9.42 10.67 -10.62
CA THR A 165 8.34 10.24 -11.52
C THR A 165 8.63 10.64 -12.97
N PRO A 166 8.08 9.94 -13.97
CA PRO A 166 8.31 10.28 -15.39
C PRO A 166 7.85 11.70 -15.77
N ASP A 167 6.86 12.24 -15.08
CA ASP A 167 6.30 13.58 -15.25
C ASP A 167 7.09 14.68 -14.51
N GLY A 168 8.27 14.34 -13.94
CA GLY A 168 9.18 15.29 -13.29
C GLY A 168 8.95 15.52 -11.80
N GLY A 169 8.05 14.79 -11.17
CA GLY A 169 7.91 14.83 -9.71
C GLY A 169 9.17 14.30 -9.04
N GLU A 170 9.67 15.00 -8.00
CA GLU A 170 10.88 14.61 -7.29
C GLU A 170 10.72 14.66 -5.76
N ARG A 171 11.38 13.72 -5.09
CA ARG A 171 11.54 13.68 -3.64
C ARG A 171 12.92 13.15 -3.28
N SER A 172 13.78 13.97 -2.69
CA SER A 172 15.09 13.56 -2.18
C SER A 172 15.07 13.33 -0.68
N LEU A 173 15.82 12.34 -0.22
CA LEU A 173 16.00 11.90 1.16
C LEU A 173 17.49 11.69 1.46
N GLY A 174 17.90 11.91 2.69
CA GLY A 174 19.33 11.86 3.10
C GLY A 174 20.05 13.19 2.87
N ARG A 175 21.36 13.19 3.15
CA ARG A 175 22.17 14.41 3.07
C ARG A 175 22.51 14.75 1.61
N ALA A 176 22.46 16.04 1.30
CA ALA A 176 22.76 16.52 -0.06
C ALA A 176 24.22 16.28 -0.48
N ASP A 177 25.14 16.32 0.48
CA ASP A 177 26.58 16.11 0.33
C ASP A 177 27.01 14.64 0.46
N SER A 178 26.07 13.70 0.47
CA SER A 178 26.42 12.28 0.54
C SER A 178 27.21 11.88 -0.72
N PRO A 179 28.36 11.20 -0.58
CA PRO A 179 29.14 10.72 -1.71
C PRO A 179 28.39 9.64 -2.49
N ASP A 180 27.52 8.90 -1.81
CA ASP A 180 26.70 7.87 -2.42
C ASP A 180 25.31 8.41 -2.73
N GLN A 181 24.99 8.45 -4.00
CA GLN A 181 23.69 8.93 -4.49
C GLN A 181 23.04 7.86 -5.35
N VAL A 182 21.75 7.70 -5.19
CA VAL A 182 20.94 6.76 -5.97
C VAL A 182 19.60 7.40 -6.32
N THR A 183 19.18 7.21 -7.56
CA THR A 183 17.86 7.66 -8.04
C THR A 183 17.02 6.43 -8.40
N VAL A 184 15.79 6.40 -7.93
CA VAL A 184 14.77 5.41 -8.31
C VAL A 184 13.69 6.15 -9.08
N THR A 185 13.53 5.80 -10.35
CA THR A 185 12.56 6.41 -11.26
C THR A 185 11.47 5.41 -11.60
N GLY A 186 10.21 5.81 -11.50
CA GLY A 186 9.05 4.98 -11.83
C GLY A 186 7.73 5.71 -11.63
N GLU A 187 6.65 5.10 -12.11
CA GLU A 187 5.30 5.56 -11.80
C GLU A 187 5.07 5.60 -10.28
N PRO A 188 4.21 6.50 -9.76
CA PRO A 188 3.97 6.62 -8.32
C PRO A 188 3.59 5.31 -7.63
N GLY A 189 2.78 4.46 -8.29
CA GLY A 189 2.42 3.14 -7.79
C GLY A 189 3.62 2.20 -7.68
N GLU A 190 4.48 2.18 -8.70
CA GLU A 190 5.68 1.35 -8.73
C GLU A 190 6.71 1.78 -7.68
N LEU A 191 6.87 3.10 -7.49
CA LEU A 191 7.70 3.63 -6.41
C LEU A 191 7.17 3.20 -5.04
N LEU A 192 5.86 3.25 -4.83
CA LEU A 192 5.26 2.84 -3.56
C LEU A 192 5.44 1.34 -3.30
N ILE A 193 5.21 0.48 -4.30
CA ILE A 193 5.43 -0.97 -4.24
C ILE A 193 6.90 -1.27 -3.91
N TYR A 194 7.83 -0.63 -4.61
CA TYR A 194 9.27 -0.80 -4.37
C TYR A 194 9.65 -0.44 -2.93
N LEU A 195 9.20 0.73 -2.46
CA LEU A 195 9.50 1.23 -1.12
C LEU A 195 8.85 0.39 -0.02
N SER A 196 7.70 -0.25 -0.31
CA SER A 196 7.01 -1.17 0.61
C SER A 196 7.64 -2.57 0.66
N GLY A 197 8.83 -2.75 0.08
CA GLY A 197 9.61 -3.99 0.17
C GLY A 197 9.36 -4.99 -0.95
N ARG A 198 8.41 -4.75 -1.88
CA ARG A 198 8.08 -5.64 -3.00
C ARG A 198 8.99 -5.41 -4.22
N ARG A 199 10.30 -5.34 -4.00
CA ARG A 199 11.30 -4.91 -5.00
C ARG A 199 11.28 -5.73 -6.29
N GLY A 200 11.15 -7.05 -6.19
CA GLY A 200 11.11 -7.96 -7.34
C GLY A 200 9.84 -7.88 -8.17
N PHE A 201 8.86 -7.13 -7.69
CA PHE A 201 7.54 -6.97 -8.28
C PHE A 201 7.23 -5.51 -8.66
N ALA A 202 8.22 -4.62 -8.63
CA ALA A 202 8.07 -3.21 -8.98
C ALA A 202 8.85 -2.89 -10.26
N GLU A 203 8.22 -2.21 -11.20
CA GLU A 203 8.88 -1.72 -12.41
C GLU A 203 9.47 -0.32 -12.19
N VAL A 204 10.72 -0.30 -11.74
CA VAL A 204 11.48 0.93 -11.49
C VAL A 204 12.85 0.88 -12.16
N LYS A 205 13.37 2.05 -12.54
CA LYS A 205 14.74 2.22 -13.01
C LYS A 205 15.60 2.76 -11.87
N ILE A 206 16.72 2.08 -11.58
CA ILE A 206 17.67 2.50 -10.54
C ILE A 206 18.96 2.96 -11.20
N THR A 207 19.41 4.18 -10.85
CA THR A 207 20.66 4.77 -11.34
C THR A 207 21.42 5.42 -10.18
N GLY A 208 22.71 5.69 -10.36
CA GLY A 208 23.53 6.37 -9.34
C GLY A 208 24.85 5.67 -9.11
N SER A 209 25.54 6.01 -8.03
CA SER A 209 26.84 5.42 -7.69
C SER A 209 26.71 3.91 -7.42
N PRO A 210 27.69 3.07 -7.81
CA PRO A 210 27.65 1.63 -7.52
C PRO A 210 27.45 1.34 -6.04
N ALA A 211 28.11 2.09 -5.15
CA ALA A 211 27.98 1.95 -3.71
C ALA A 211 26.56 2.33 -3.22
N GLY A 212 25.99 3.41 -3.78
CA GLY A 212 24.61 3.82 -3.48
C GLY A 212 23.59 2.75 -3.87
N GLN A 213 23.75 2.19 -5.07
CA GLN A 213 22.89 1.09 -5.55
C GLN A 213 23.01 -0.17 -4.68
N ALA A 214 24.24 -0.56 -4.32
CA ALA A 214 24.46 -1.71 -3.45
C ALA A 214 23.84 -1.52 -2.05
N ARG A 215 23.98 -0.31 -1.47
CA ARG A 215 23.34 0.01 -0.19
C ARG A 215 21.82 0.01 -0.27
N LEU A 216 21.26 0.56 -1.34
CA LEU A 216 19.80 0.51 -1.55
C LEU A 216 19.33 -0.94 -1.68
N ALA A 217 20.06 -1.79 -2.42
CA ALA A 217 19.73 -3.20 -2.56
C ALA A 217 19.76 -3.97 -1.22
N ALA A 218 20.72 -3.63 -0.34
CA ALA A 218 20.89 -4.28 0.97
C ALA A 218 19.98 -3.70 2.07
N ALA A 219 19.48 -2.47 1.92
CA ALA A 219 18.70 -1.81 2.96
C ALA A 219 17.36 -2.53 3.20
N PRO A 220 16.92 -2.73 4.46
CA PRO A 220 15.55 -3.15 4.73
C PRO A 220 14.60 -2.01 4.33
N LEU A 221 13.69 -2.29 3.39
CA LEU A 221 12.62 -1.38 2.98
C LEU A 221 11.28 -1.89 3.52
N GLY A 222 10.34 -0.96 3.64
CA GLY A 222 9.02 -1.26 4.17
C GLY A 222 8.93 -1.04 5.70
N MET A 223 7.80 -1.45 6.24
CA MET A 223 7.52 -1.38 7.69
C MET A 223 7.73 -2.73 8.35
#